data_497b32a3a59687153e6bd84ff6f383ae
#
_entry.id   497b32a3a59687153e6bd84ff6f383ae
#
_cell.length_a   1.000
_cell.length_b   1.000
_cell.length_c   1.000
_cell.angle_alpha   90.00
_cell.angle_beta   90.00
_cell.angle_gamma   90.00
#
_symmetry.space_group_name_H-M   'P 1'
#
loop_
_entity.id
_entity.type
_entity.pdbx_description
1 polymer ?
#
loop_
_entity_poly.entity_id
_entity_poly.type
_entity_poly.pdbx_seq_one_letter_code
_entity_poly.pdbx_strand_id
1 'polypeptide(L)'
;MTAGEAGPAEAGTGQLQLIRPADLSAATAQTSGMLRSAAISGDLTGARSLWMGRTEIEPGAQSGNHHHGASENGIYVVAGSPVFVFRDPESGELVRLEAQPGDYVWVPPHVPHREENPSGDTAAVVVIARSTQEAIVVNLDEL
;
A
#
# COMPACT_ATOMS: atom_id res chain seq x y z
N MET A 1 -9.01 -26.02 -10.88
CA MET A 1 -8.50 -25.54 -11.35
C MET A 1 -7.57 -25.87 -11.79
N THR A 2 -7.43 -26.02 -12.22
CA THR A 2 -6.59 -26.38 -12.63
C THR A 2 -5.66 -25.75 -12.73
N ALA A 3 -5.29 -25.88 -12.29
CA ALA A 3 -4.41 -25.27 -12.32
C ALA A 3 -3.81 -24.96 -13.26
N GLY A 4 -3.74 -25.25 -13.69
CA GLY A 4 -3.10 -25.04 -14.48
C GLY A 4 -3.06 -24.31 -15.20
N GLU A 5 -3.30 -23.94 -15.45
CA GLU A 5 -3.17 -23.23 -16.18
C GLU A 5 -2.50 -22.34 -16.05
N ALA A 6 -2.05 -22.34 -15.53
CA ALA A 6 -1.34 -21.40 -15.36
C ALA A 6 -0.33 -21.12 -16.11
N GLY A 7 -0.13 -20.99 -16.56
CA GLY A 7 0.82 -20.71 -17.18
C GLY A 7 1.90 -20.60 -16.74
N PRO A 8 2.69 -20.30 -17.06
CA PRO A 8 3.82 -20.53 -16.76
C PRO A 8 4.09 -20.33 -15.56
N ALA A 9 3.84 -20.59 -15.14
CA ALA A 9 4.05 -20.43 -14.25
C ALA A 9 4.80 -20.21 -13.62
N GLU A 10 4.98 -20.25 -13.72
CA GLU A 10 5.63 -20.02 -13.15
C GLU A 10 5.45 -19.56 -12.05
N ALA A 11 4.96 -19.04 -11.94
CA ALA A 11 4.61 -18.47 -10.81
C ALA A 11 4.18 -19.45 -9.87
N GLY A 12 4.02 -19.35 -8.75
CA GLY A 12 3.52 -20.19 -7.77
C GLY A 12 3.49 -21.65 -8.11
N THR A 13 3.34 -22.47 -7.16
CA THR A 13 3.33 -23.91 -7.32
C THR A 13 1.93 -24.48 -7.31
N GLY A 14 0.92 -23.62 -7.21
CA GLY A 14 -0.44 -24.06 -7.02
C GLY A 14 -0.75 -24.42 -5.58
N GLN A 15 0.15 -24.15 -4.66
CA GLN A 15 -0.03 -24.45 -3.24
C GLN A 15 -0.24 -23.17 -2.44
N LEU A 16 -0.95 -23.31 -1.32
CA LEU A 16 -1.03 -22.22 -0.37
C LEU A 16 0.34 -21.96 0.23
N GLN A 17 0.62 -20.70 0.52
CA GLN A 17 1.88 -20.31 1.14
C GLN A 17 1.58 -19.49 2.39
N LEU A 18 2.22 -19.84 3.48
CA LEU A 18 2.11 -19.10 4.73
C LEU A 18 3.34 -18.19 4.86
N ILE A 19 3.12 -16.90 4.95
CA ILE A 19 4.20 -15.92 5.11
C ILE A 19 4.16 -15.41 6.54
N ARG A 20 5.23 -15.61 7.25
CA ARG A 20 5.31 -15.20 8.66
C ARG A 20 5.99 -13.85 8.77
N PRO A 21 5.83 -13.16 9.91
CA PRO A 21 6.48 -11.86 10.08
C PRO A 21 7.99 -11.89 9.79
N ALA A 22 8.67 -12.98 10.13
CA ALA A 22 10.11 -13.08 9.89
C ALA A 22 10.45 -13.23 8.41
N ASP A 23 9.47 -13.52 7.56
CA ASP A 23 9.69 -13.72 6.13
C ASP A 23 9.49 -12.43 5.32
N LEU A 24 9.03 -11.36 5.95
CA LEU A 24 8.79 -10.11 5.25
C LEU A 24 10.11 -9.55 4.73
N SER A 25 10.05 -8.90 3.58
CA SER A 25 11.24 -8.38 2.91
C SER A 25 11.15 -6.87 2.74
N ALA A 26 12.19 -6.17 3.20
CA ALA A 26 12.30 -4.73 2.97
C ALA A 26 12.87 -4.42 1.58
N ALA A 27 13.17 -5.45 0.76
CA ALA A 27 13.66 -5.26 -0.60
C ALA A 27 12.50 -4.92 -1.51
N THR A 28 11.93 -3.75 -1.32
CA THR A 28 10.78 -3.25 -2.07
C THR A 28 10.87 -1.72 -2.09
N ALA A 29 10.02 -1.08 -2.88
CA ALA A 29 10.06 0.37 -3.02
C ALA A 29 9.79 1.05 -1.68
N GLN A 30 10.59 2.05 -1.36
CA GLN A 30 10.53 2.75 -0.08
C GLN A 30 10.22 4.23 -0.29
N THR A 31 9.67 4.84 0.75
CA THR A 31 9.42 6.28 0.82
C THR A 31 10.06 6.79 2.11
N SER A 32 10.63 7.98 2.08
CA SER A 32 11.25 8.54 3.29
C SER A 32 10.23 8.60 4.43
N GLY A 33 10.61 8.09 5.59
CA GLY A 33 9.75 8.04 6.75
C GLY A 33 8.72 6.92 6.73
N MET A 34 8.74 6.07 5.69
CA MET A 34 7.78 4.98 5.57
C MET A 34 8.54 3.71 5.22
N LEU A 35 8.61 2.79 6.16
CA LEU A 35 9.31 1.52 5.96
C LEU A 35 8.31 0.46 5.49
N ARG A 36 8.48 0.00 4.25
CA ARG A 36 7.63 -1.03 3.67
C ARG A 36 8.31 -2.38 3.71
N SER A 37 7.52 -3.41 3.96
CA SER A 37 7.98 -4.79 3.93
C SER A 37 6.98 -5.59 3.13
N ALA A 38 7.46 -6.25 2.08
CA ALA A 38 6.60 -7.08 1.23
C ALA A 38 6.34 -8.41 1.91
N ALA A 39 5.12 -8.89 1.81
CA ALA A 39 4.72 -10.22 2.29
C ALA A 39 4.32 -11.11 1.11
N ILE A 40 3.50 -10.60 0.22
CA ILE A 40 3.04 -11.32 -0.96
C ILE A 40 3.46 -10.50 -2.17
N SER A 41 4.28 -11.09 -3.02
CA SER A 41 4.81 -10.40 -4.19
C SER A 41 5.26 -11.43 -5.21
N GLY A 42 5.55 -10.95 -6.42
CA GLY A 42 6.11 -11.83 -7.43
C GLY A 42 7.40 -12.47 -6.97
N ASP A 43 8.27 -11.71 -6.30
CA ASP A 43 9.55 -12.21 -5.85
C ASP A 43 9.44 -13.22 -4.72
N LEU A 44 8.53 -12.99 -3.79
CA LEU A 44 8.43 -13.84 -2.60
C LEU A 44 7.53 -15.05 -2.80
N THR A 45 6.44 -14.91 -3.53
CA THR A 45 5.44 -15.96 -3.63
C THR A 45 5.12 -16.39 -5.05
N GLY A 46 5.57 -15.64 -6.05
CA GLY A 46 5.17 -15.87 -7.42
C GLY A 46 3.81 -15.28 -7.76
N ALA A 47 3.33 -14.35 -6.94
CA ALA A 47 2.06 -13.69 -7.19
C ALA A 47 2.13 -12.93 -8.51
N ARG A 48 1.02 -12.92 -9.24
CA ARG A 48 0.99 -12.29 -10.56
C ARG A 48 0.64 -10.82 -10.52
N SER A 49 -0.44 -10.49 -9.84
CA SER A 49 -0.90 -9.11 -9.77
C SER A 49 -0.99 -8.61 -8.34
N LEU A 50 -1.38 -9.47 -7.42
CA LEU A 50 -1.57 -9.04 -6.03
C LEU A 50 -0.22 -8.83 -5.34
N TRP A 51 -0.06 -7.66 -4.77
CA TRP A 51 1.06 -7.34 -3.87
C TRP A 51 0.46 -6.97 -2.52
N MET A 52 0.98 -7.56 -1.45
CA MET A 52 0.58 -7.17 -0.09
C MET A 52 1.80 -7.00 0.77
N GLY A 53 1.74 -6.00 1.63
CA GLY A 53 2.83 -5.74 2.54
C GLY A 53 2.38 -4.88 3.71
N ARG A 54 3.35 -4.58 4.55
CA ARG A 54 3.15 -3.81 5.77
C ARG A 54 3.98 -2.53 5.66
N THR A 55 3.41 -1.41 6.06
CA THR A 55 4.14 -0.14 6.07
C THR A 55 4.09 0.45 7.47
N GLU A 56 5.26 0.83 7.97
CA GLU A 56 5.36 1.57 9.22
C GLU A 56 5.63 3.03 8.88
N ILE A 57 4.76 3.92 9.34
CA ILE A 57 4.86 5.35 9.04
C ILE A 57 5.37 6.04 10.30
N GLU A 58 6.56 6.64 10.21
CA GLU A 58 7.21 7.29 11.35
C GLU A 58 6.40 8.48 11.83
N PRO A 59 6.52 8.83 13.13
CA PRO A 59 5.87 10.03 13.63
C PRO A 59 6.27 11.25 12.81
N GLY A 60 5.30 12.06 12.44
CA GLY A 60 5.53 13.28 11.68
C GLY A 60 5.83 13.07 10.20
N ALA A 61 5.89 11.83 9.73
CA ALA A 61 6.18 11.56 8.33
C ALA A 61 4.98 11.87 7.45
N GLN A 62 5.27 12.20 6.20
CA GLN A 62 4.25 12.53 5.22
C GLN A 62 4.78 12.17 3.84
N SER A 63 3.96 11.54 3.02
CA SER A 63 4.34 11.25 1.64
C SER A 63 4.24 12.53 0.80
N GLY A 64 4.83 12.50 -0.38
CA GLY A 64 4.54 13.54 -1.36
C GLY A 64 3.14 13.37 -1.92
N ASN A 65 2.69 14.38 -2.65
CA ASN A 65 1.44 14.28 -3.39
C ASN A 65 1.66 13.39 -4.60
N HIS A 66 0.78 12.42 -4.81
CA HIS A 66 1.00 11.45 -5.88
C HIS A 66 -0.29 10.69 -6.20
N HIS A 67 -0.26 9.94 -7.29
CA HIS A 67 -1.25 8.91 -7.55
C HIS A 67 -0.53 7.65 -8.03
N HIS A 68 -1.26 6.57 -8.13
CA HIS A 68 -0.68 5.26 -8.45
C HIS A 68 -1.06 4.78 -9.85
N GLY A 69 -1.37 5.71 -10.76
CA GLY A 69 -1.75 5.33 -12.12
C GLY A 69 -2.93 4.39 -12.10
N ALA A 70 -2.85 3.32 -12.88
CA ALA A 70 -3.94 2.35 -12.96
C ALA A 70 -3.97 1.38 -11.78
N SER A 71 -3.00 1.45 -10.88
CA SER A 71 -2.97 0.56 -9.71
C SER A 71 -4.00 1.00 -8.68
N GLU A 72 -4.59 0.04 -8.02
CA GLU A 72 -5.61 0.23 -7.00
C GLU A 72 -5.05 -0.27 -5.68
N ASN A 73 -5.30 0.45 -4.59
CA ASN A 73 -4.81 0.05 -3.27
C ASN A 73 -5.95 -0.11 -2.28
N GLY A 74 -5.83 -1.14 -1.44
CA GLY A 74 -6.64 -1.27 -0.25
C GLY A 74 -5.71 -1.18 0.95
N ILE A 75 -6.11 -0.45 1.98
CA ILE A 75 -5.26 -0.18 3.14
C ILE A 75 -6.05 -0.53 4.39
N TYR A 76 -5.45 -1.30 5.28
CA TYR A 76 -6.03 -1.62 6.58
C TYR A 76 -5.15 -1.04 7.67
N VAL A 77 -5.73 -0.28 8.60
CA VAL A 77 -4.99 0.36 9.68
C VAL A 77 -4.85 -0.60 10.84
N VAL A 78 -3.61 -0.95 11.18
CA VAL A 78 -3.30 -1.86 12.28
C VAL A 78 -3.10 -1.09 13.57
N ALA A 79 -2.38 0.03 13.52
CA ALA A 79 -2.02 0.79 14.71
C ALA A 79 -1.81 2.25 14.35
N GLY A 80 -1.99 3.15 15.30
CA GLY A 80 -1.83 4.57 15.08
C GLY A 80 -3.04 5.19 14.39
N SER A 81 -2.89 6.45 14.00
CA SER A 81 -4.01 7.20 13.42
C SER A 81 -3.52 7.99 12.20
N PRO A 82 -3.21 7.31 11.11
CA PRO A 82 -2.76 7.99 9.90
C PRO A 82 -3.89 8.79 9.27
N VAL A 83 -3.50 9.79 8.50
CA VAL A 83 -4.45 10.68 7.81
C VAL A 83 -4.20 10.54 6.31
N PHE A 84 -5.28 10.44 5.55
CA PHE A 84 -5.22 10.37 4.10
C PHE A 84 -5.88 11.61 3.55
N VAL A 85 -5.18 12.34 2.69
CA VAL A 85 -5.66 13.62 2.15
C VAL A 85 -5.80 13.48 0.65
N PHE A 86 -6.96 13.88 0.13
CA PHE A 86 -7.18 13.90 -1.31
C PHE A 86 -8.03 15.09 -1.68
N ARG A 87 -8.02 15.44 -2.97
CA ARG A 87 -8.90 16.50 -3.48
C ARG A 87 -10.14 15.84 -4.06
N ASP A 88 -11.30 16.22 -3.54
CA ASP A 88 -12.57 15.70 -4.04
C ASP A 88 -12.78 16.19 -5.47
N PRO A 89 -12.90 15.29 -6.45
CA PRO A 89 -13.09 15.73 -7.84
C PRO A 89 -14.42 16.43 -8.07
N GLU A 90 -15.42 16.23 -7.22
CA GLU A 90 -16.72 16.87 -7.39
C GLU A 90 -16.75 18.27 -6.80
N SER A 91 -16.26 18.43 -5.58
CA SER A 91 -16.30 19.73 -4.91
C SER A 91 -15.05 20.57 -5.12
N GLY A 92 -13.94 19.94 -5.50
CA GLY A 92 -12.65 20.61 -5.62
C GLY A 92 -11.97 20.90 -4.30
N GLU A 93 -12.52 20.40 -3.19
CA GLU A 93 -11.97 20.70 -1.88
C GLU A 93 -11.06 19.59 -1.41
N LEU A 94 -10.11 19.94 -0.54
CA LEU A 94 -9.26 18.95 0.11
C LEU A 94 -10.05 18.29 1.22
N VAL A 95 -10.01 16.97 1.24
CA VAL A 95 -10.67 16.15 2.25
C VAL A 95 -9.61 15.43 3.04
N ARG A 96 -9.72 15.44 4.36
CA ARG A 96 -8.83 14.71 5.27
C ARG A 96 -9.61 13.57 5.88
N LEU A 97 -9.13 12.35 5.67
CA LEU A 97 -9.72 11.16 6.28
C LEU A 97 -8.82 10.76 7.44
N GLU A 98 -9.33 10.89 8.66
CA GLU A 98 -8.58 10.53 9.86
C GLU A 98 -8.93 9.09 10.21
N ALA A 99 -7.99 8.19 10.02
CA ALA A 99 -8.25 6.78 10.20
C ALA A 99 -7.82 6.29 11.58
N GLN A 100 -8.47 5.25 12.04
CA GLN A 100 -8.21 4.62 13.34
C GLN A 100 -7.95 3.13 13.12
N PRO A 101 -7.32 2.45 14.08
CA PRO A 101 -7.11 1.00 13.95
C PRO A 101 -8.43 0.28 13.66
N GLY A 102 -8.40 -0.60 12.69
CA GLY A 102 -9.58 -1.32 12.24
C GLY A 102 -10.24 -0.71 11.02
N ASP A 103 -9.87 0.50 10.65
CA ASP A 103 -10.45 1.17 9.47
C ASP A 103 -9.81 0.68 8.19
N TYR A 104 -10.56 0.73 7.11
CA TYR A 104 -10.07 0.43 5.76
C TYR A 104 -10.16 1.68 4.90
N VAL A 105 -9.17 1.87 4.04
CA VAL A 105 -9.18 2.96 3.06
C VAL A 105 -9.00 2.35 1.68
N TRP A 106 -9.84 2.74 0.75
CA TRP A 106 -9.70 2.34 -0.64
C TRP A 106 -9.17 3.52 -1.45
N VAL A 107 -8.09 3.29 -2.19
CA VAL A 107 -7.50 4.28 -3.07
C VAL A 107 -7.78 3.84 -4.49
N PRO A 108 -8.76 4.45 -5.18
CA PRO A 108 -9.06 4.10 -6.57
C PRO A 108 -7.91 4.47 -7.50
N PRO A 109 -7.88 3.92 -8.71
CA PRO A 109 -6.87 4.31 -9.69
C PRO A 109 -6.91 5.81 -9.97
N HIS A 110 -5.73 6.38 -10.21
CA HIS A 110 -5.54 7.76 -10.67
C HIS A 110 -5.94 8.86 -9.68
N VAL A 111 -6.23 8.53 -8.43
CA VAL A 111 -6.68 9.54 -7.45
C VAL A 111 -5.48 10.19 -6.77
N PRO A 112 -5.28 11.50 -6.96
CA PRO A 112 -4.22 12.22 -6.26
C PRO A 112 -4.47 12.25 -4.76
N HIS A 113 -3.43 11.92 -3.99
CA HIS A 113 -3.55 11.89 -2.53
C HIS A 113 -2.18 11.96 -1.88
N ARG A 114 -2.17 12.03 -0.55
CA ARG A 114 -0.96 11.84 0.25
C ARG A 114 -1.35 11.22 1.57
N GLU A 115 -0.39 10.59 2.21
CA GLU A 115 -0.55 9.98 3.54
C GLU A 115 0.28 10.75 4.54
N GLU A 116 -0.25 10.92 5.75
CA GLU A 116 0.41 11.64 6.82
C GLU A 116 0.30 10.88 8.12
N ASN A 117 1.33 10.98 8.95
CA ASN A 117 1.20 10.57 10.34
C ASN A 117 1.43 11.82 11.21
N PRO A 118 0.34 12.49 11.62
CA PRO A 118 0.49 13.74 12.36
C PRO A 118 0.95 13.56 13.80
N SER A 119 0.98 12.33 14.32
CA SER A 119 1.46 12.11 15.68
C SER A 119 2.93 12.49 15.80
N GLY A 120 3.29 13.13 16.89
CA GLY A 120 4.68 13.50 17.14
C GLY A 120 5.50 12.39 17.78
N ASP A 121 4.88 11.32 18.26
CA ASP A 121 5.59 10.31 19.03
C ASP A 121 5.17 8.88 18.75
N THR A 122 4.14 8.64 17.96
CA THR A 122 3.61 7.29 17.73
C THR A 122 3.62 6.96 16.25
N ALA A 123 4.25 5.84 15.90
CA ALA A 123 4.25 5.36 14.53
C ALA A 123 2.87 4.82 14.18
N ALA A 124 2.52 4.90 12.90
CA ALA A 124 1.32 4.24 12.39
C ALA A 124 1.74 3.01 11.61
N VAL A 125 0.90 1.99 11.64
CA VAL A 125 1.16 0.73 10.92
C VAL A 125 -0.06 0.42 10.09
N VAL A 126 0.17 0.18 8.80
CA VAL A 126 -0.89 -0.19 7.87
C VAL A 126 -0.47 -1.42 7.08
N VAL A 127 -1.46 -2.19 6.64
CA VAL A 127 -1.28 -3.27 5.67
C VAL A 127 -1.85 -2.77 4.36
N ILE A 128 -1.10 -2.95 3.28
CA ILE A 128 -1.49 -2.47 1.95
C ILE A 128 -1.64 -3.68 1.03
N ALA A 129 -2.75 -3.72 0.31
CA ALA A 129 -2.95 -4.63 -0.81
C ALA A 129 -2.99 -3.77 -2.08
N ARG A 130 -2.23 -4.17 -3.08
CA ARG A 130 -2.06 -3.41 -4.31
C ARG A 130 -2.34 -4.33 -5.49
N SER A 131 -3.00 -3.81 -6.52
CA SER A 131 -3.42 -4.62 -7.66
C SER A 131 -2.34 -4.84 -8.70
N THR A 132 -1.15 -4.24 -8.53
CA THR A 132 -0.02 -4.41 -9.44
C THR A 132 1.23 -4.76 -8.66
N GLN A 133 2.14 -5.52 -9.29
CA GLN A 133 3.46 -5.78 -8.70
C GLN A 133 4.29 -4.52 -8.71
N GLU A 134 4.18 -3.75 -9.75
CA GLU A 134 4.94 -2.52 -9.88
C GLU A 134 4.39 -1.46 -8.92
N ALA A 135 5.30 -0.79 -8.22
CA ALA A 135 4.92 0.30 -7.34
C ALA A 135 4.85 1.57 -8.17
N ILE A 136 3.68 1.82 -8.75
CA ILE A 136 3.48 2.97 -9.62
C ILE A 136 3.29 4.21 -8.76
N VAL A 137 4.16 5.22 -8.94
CA VAL A 137 4.06 6.49 -8.23
C VAL A 137 4.25 7.61 -9.25
N VAL A 138 3.22 8.41 -9.44
CA VAL A 138 3.28 9.59 -10.28
C VAL A 138 3.24 10.79 -9.36
N ASN A 139 4.37 11.47 -9.22
CA ASN A 139 4.51 12.59 -8.29
C ASN A 139 3.85 13.85 -8.84
N LEU A 140 3.21 14.59 -7.96
CA LEU A 140 2.46 15.79 -8.32
C LEU A 140 2.93 16.95 -7.45
N ASP A 141 2.90 18.17 -8.01
CA ASP A 141 3.26 19.36 -7.25
C ASP A 141 2.18 19.69 -6.22
N GLU A 142 0.92 19.40 -6.55
CA GLU A 142 -0.20 19.67 -5.64
C GLU A 142 -1.29 18.65 -5.90
N LEU A 143 -2.20 18.54 -4.98
CA LEU A 143 -3.35 17.65 -5.11
C LEU A 143 -4.45 18.29 -5.94
#